data_0cb3fda6278bab6131acab61df1594a9
#
_entry.id   0cb3fda6278bab6131acab61df1594a9
#
_cell.length_a   1.000
_cell.length_b   1.000
_cell.length_c   1.000
_cell.angle_alpha   90.00
_cell.angle_beta   90.00
_cell.angle_gamma   90.00
#
_symmetry.space_group_name_H-M   'P 1'
#
loop_
_entity.id
_entity.type
_entity.pdbx_description
1 polymer ?
#
loop_
_entity_poly.entity_id
_entity_poly.type
_entity_poly.pdbx_seq_one_letter_code
_entity_poly.pdbx_strand_id
1 'polypeptide(L)'
;SDSLDTSFVLGFEEYLLLEKKLAPITVNKVLQRVKQIIQYGIKCNYIKVDPFVEYKPLKTKKELVFLTEEELNMLENYQFAQEKLGKVRDLYLFSVYTGLAYHEAFTLQRKHIVKGFDKELWINMKRGKTGKAFEVPLLPKAIEIIKKYGELDNDDSYILPRMSNQKMNSYLKEIADIIGIKKRLTHHTARKTFATTILLYNDIPIEIVSSLLGHSSIAITQKHYAKVVNKKVSMCMEELKNKLMQKGS
;
A
#
# COMPACT_ATOMS: atom_id res chain seq x y z
N SER A 1 33.33 30.68 12.09
CA SER A 1 32.62 29.52 12.62
C SER A 1 31.33 29.42 11.85
N ASP A 2 31.27 28.43 10.96
CA ASP A 2 30.07 28.14 10.20
C ASP A 2 28.99 27.72 11.19
N SER A 3 28.12 28.65 11.55
CA SER A 3 27.05 28.42 12.48
C SER A 3 26.00 27.57 11.77
N LEU A 4 25.69 26.39 12.34
CA LEU A 4 24.52 25.61 11.96
C LEU A 4 23.28 26.39 12.41
N ASP A 5 22.77 27.24 11.52
CA ASP A 5 21.60 28.09 11.74
C ASP A 5 20.47 27.75 10.74
N THR A 6 19.37 28.48 10.81
CA THR A 6 18.23 28.26 9.90
C THR A 6 18.62 28.52 8.43
N SER A 7 19.58 29.41 8.17
CA SER A 7 20.03 29.71 6.78
C SER A 7 20.75 28.51 6.17
N PHE A 8 21.52 27.76 6.98
CA PHE A 8 22.12 26.49 6.55
C PHE A 8 21.05 25.48 6.13
N VAL A 9 19.97 25.34 6.91
CA VAL A 9 18.89 24.36 6.58
C VAL A 9 18.20 24.74 5.28
N LEU A 10 17.90 26.02 5.07
CA LEU A 10 17.25 26.52 3.85
C LEU A 10 18.18 26.40 2.64
N GLY A 11 19.45 26.77 2.75
CA GLY A 11 20.45 26.61 1.68
C GLY A 11 20.67 25.14 1.31
N PHE A 12 20.64 24.24 2.30
CA PHE A 12 20.75 22.80 2.03
C PHE A 12 19.48 22.26 1.35
N GLU A 13 18.28 22.74 1.73
CA GLU A 13 17.03 22.41 1.03
C GLU A 13 17.11 22.83 -0.45
N GLU A 14 17.53 24.07 -0.71
CA GLU A 14 17.68 24.63 -2.06
C GLU A 14 18.69 23.82 -2.89
N TYR A 15 19.86 23.50 -2.32
CA TYR A 15 20.83 22.62 -2.96
C TYR A 15 20.27 21.25 -3.35
N LEU A 16 19.49 20.63 -2.45
CA LEU A 16 18.87 19.33 -2.74
C LEU A 16 17.82 19.44 -3.85
N LEU A 17 17.08 20.54 -3.92
CA LEU A 17 16.06 20.78 -4.94
C LEU A 17 16.68 21.14 -6.31
N LEU A 18 17.59 22.10 -6.35
CA LEU A 18 18.09 22.70 -7.59
C LEU A 18 19.29 21.94 -8.16
N GLU A 19 20.30 21.66 -7.34
CA GLU A 19 21.51 20.98 -7.79
C GLU A 19 21.33 19.47 -7.87
N LYS A 20 20.76 18.85 -6.85
CA LYS A 20 20.51 17.41 -6.83
C LYS A 20 19.21 17.01 -7.51
N LYS A 21 18.34 17.95 -7.87
CA LYS A 21 17.05 17.76 -8.55
C LYS A 21 16.18 16.70 -7.88
N LEU A 22 16.22 16.64 -6.54
CA LEU A 22 15.45 15.66 -5.78
C LEU A 22 13.98 16.09 -5.67
N ALA A 23 13.07 15.11 -5.70
CA ALA A 23 11.67 15.38 -5.46
C ALA A 23 11.43 15.89 -4.01
N PRO A 24 10.49 16.83 -3.78
CA PRO A 24 10.21 17.41 -2.45
C PRO A 24 10.03 16.39 -1.32
N ILE A 25 9.41 15.25 -1.61
CA ILE A 25 9.24 14.17 -0.63
C ILE A 25 10.59 13.53 -0.23
N THR A 26 11.55 13.48 -1.14
CA THR A 26 12.91 12.97 -0.88
C THR A 26 13.70 13.99 -0.07
N VAL A 27 13.62 15.27 -0.44
CA VAL A 27 14.22 16.38 0.30
C VAL A 27 13.74 16.37 1.76
N ASN A 28 12.44 16.31 2.00
CA ASN A 28 11.88 16.21 3.36
C ASN A 28 12.43 15.03 4.15
N LYS A 29 12.67 13.88 3.51
CA LYS A 29 13.27 12.71 4.19
C LYS A 29 14.74 12.92 4.53
N VAL A 30 15.50 13.56 3.64
CA VAL A 30 16.91 13.89 3.91
C VAL A 30 16.99 14.87 5.08
N LEU A 31 16.23 15.97 5.02
CA LEU A 31 16.21 16.97 6.09
C LEU A 31 15.70 16.40 7.42
N GLN A 32 14.73 15.49 7.40
CA GLN A 32 14.30 14.80 8.61
C GLN A 32 15.44 13.99 9.26
N ARG A 33 16.28 13.33 8.47
CA ARG A 33 17.46 12.61 8.98
C ARG A 33 18.52 13.56 9.54
N VAL A 34 18.79 14.66 8.81
CA VAL A 34 19.70 15.72 9.30
C VAL A 34 19.19 16.28 10.62
N LYS A 35 17.89 16.58 10.73
CA LYS A 35 17.27 17.03 11.97
C LYS A 35 17.50 16.04 13.12
N GLN A 36 17.35 14.72 12.89
CA GLN A 36 17.61 13.70 13.90
C GLN A 36 19.06 13.71 14.39
N ILE A 37 20.03 13.90 13.49
CA ILE A 37 21.47 14.00 13.85
C ILE A 37 21.72 15.25 14.69
N ILE A 38 21.18 16.40 14.28
CA ILE A 38 21.32 17.68 14.99
C ILE A 38 20.69 17.58 16.39
N GLN A 39 19.52 16.99 16.50
CA GLN A 39 18.85 16.77 17.78
C GLN A 39 19.69 15.87 18.73
N TYR A 40 20.36 14.86 18.18
CA TYR A 40 21.31 14.07 18.94
C TYR A 40 22.53 14.93 19.40
N GLY A 41 23.08 15.76 18.50
CA GLY A 41 24.16 16.69 18.84
C GLY A 41 23.79 17.68 19.95
N ILE A 42 22.55 18.18 19.93
CA ILE A 42 22.02 19.06 21.00
C ILE A 42 21.93 18.27 22.33
N LYS A 43 21.41 17.05 22.28
CA LYS A 43 21.32 16.20 23.47
C LYS A 43 22.70 15.89 24.09
N CYS A 44 23.73 15.81 23.26
CA CYS A 44 25.12 15.60 23.69
C CYS A 44 25.87 16.91 24.04
N ASN A 45 25.19 18.07 24.01
CA ASN A 45 25.77 19.41 24.19
C ASN A 45 26.84 19.80 23.16
N TYR A 46 26.90 19.16 21.99
CA TYR A 46 27.79 19.53 20.90
C TYR A 46 27.23 20.72 20.08
N ILE A 47 25.90 20.86 20.03
CA ILE A 47 25.19 21.91 19.33
C ILE A 47 24.31 22.63 20.35
N LYS A 48 24.39 23.97 20.39
CA LYS A 48 23.67 24.80 21.37
C LYS A 48 22.29 25.23 20.92
N VAL A 49 22.07 25.40 19.61
CA VAL A 49 20.84 25.93 19.05
C VAL A 49 20.34 24.99 17.97
N ASP A 50 19.03 24.71 17.98
CA ASP A 50 18.40 23.88 16.94
C ASP A 50 18.09 24.74 15.68
N PRO A 51 18.79 24.52 14.56
CA PRO A 51 18.53 25.25 13.31
C PRO A 51 17.20 24.92 12.65
N PHE A 52 16.49 23.89 13.14
CA PHE A 52 15.18 23.47 12.60
C PHE A 52 13.99 24.03 13.37
N VAL A 53 14.16 24.93 14.35
CA VAL A 53 13.05 25.47 15.15
C VAL A 53 11.96 26.08 14.28
N GLU A 54 12.34 26.92 13.32
CA GLU A 54 11.39 27.59 12.43
C GLU A 54 11.18 26.89 11.09
N TYR A 55 11.93 25.80 10.82
CA TYR A 55 11.86 25.10 9.55
C TYR A 55 10.54 24.33 9.38
N LYS A 56 9.84 24.59 8.28
CA LYS A 56 8.61 23.87 7.89
C LYS A 56 8.90 23.00 6.66
N PRO A 57 8.68 21.67 6.74
CA PRO A 57 8.87 20.79 5.60
C PRO A 57 8.02 21.20 4.39
N LEU A 58 8.55 20.94 3.20
CA LEU A 58 7.86 21.19 1.93
C LEU A 58 6.50 20.48 1.90
N LYS A 59 5.47 21.19 1.45
CA LYS A 59 4.13 20.59 1.27
C LYS A 59 4.17 19.58 0.13
N THR A 60 3.88 18.33 0.43
CA THR A 60 3.81 17.26 -0.56
C THR A 60 2.41 16.68 -0.63
N LYS A 61 1.83 16.64 -1.82
CA LYS A 61 0.56 15.93 -2.04
C LYS A 61 0.89 14.46 -2.35
N LYS A 62 0.44 13.55 -1.51
CA LYS A 62 0.47 12.12 -1.82
C LYS A 62 -0.88 11.75 -2.43
N GLU A 63 -0.86 11.35 -3.69
CA GLU A 63 -2.04 10.76 -4.30
C GLU A 63 -2.16 9.29 -3.89
N LEU A 64 -3.39 8.90 -3.60
CA LEU A 64 -3.71 7.50 -3.34
C LEU A 64 -3.95 6.83 -4.70
N VAL A 65 -2.94 6.12 -5.20
CA VAL A 65 -3.03 5.36 -6.44
C VAL A 65 -3.54 3.96 -6.13
N PHE A 66 -4.66 3.57 -6.75
CA PHE A 66 -5.28 2.24 -6.69
C PHE A 66 -6.01 1.96 -8.00
N LEU A 67 -6.33 0.71 -8.30
CA LEU A 67 -7.14 0.34 -9.46
C LEU A 67 -8.63 0.56 -9.17
N THR A 68 -9.34 1.16 -10.14
CA THR A 68 -10.81 1.13 -10.14
C THR A 68 -11.31 -0.27 -10.45
N GLU A 69 -12.61 -0.50 -10.34
CA GLU A 69 -13.22 -1.79 -10.67
C GLU A 69 -13.03 -2.12 -12.15
N GLU A 70 -13.19 -1.14 -13.02
CA GLU A 70 -13.00 -1.30 -14.47
C GLU A 70 -11.54 -1.66 -14.80
N GLU A 71 -10.56 -0.95 -14.21
CA GLU A 71 -9.14 -1.23 -14.41
C GLU A 71 -8.76 -2.62 -13.85
N LEU A 72 -9.35 -3.02 -12.73
CA LEU A 72 -9.15 -4.34 -12.14
C LEU A 72 -9.72 -5.43 -13.06
N ASN A 73 -10.93 -5.26 -13.56
CA ASN A 73 -11.56 -6.17 -14.52
C ASN A 73 -10.75 -6.29 -15.82
N MET A 74 -10.22 -5.17 -16.35
CA MET A 74 -9.31 -5.21 -17.50
C MET A 74 -8.07 -6.07 -17.23
N LEU A 75 -7.44 -5.90 -16.07
CA LEU A 75 -6.25 -6.66 -15.67
C LEU A 75 -6.54 -8.16 -15.49
N GLU A 76 -7.68 -8.51 -14.91
CA GLU A 76 -8.09 -9.90 -14.65
C GLU A 76 -8.35 -10.68 -15.91
N ASN A 77 -9.02 -10.06 -16.87
CA ASN A 77 -9.49 -10.71 -18.09
C ASN A 77 -8.46 -10.67 -19.23
N TYR A 78 -7.37 -9.89 -19.08
CA TYR A 78 -6.38 -9.79 -20.15
C TYR A 78 -5.56 -11.08 -20.29
N GLN A 79 -5.45 -11.58 -21.52
CA GLN A 79 -4.67 -12.76 -21.85
C GLN A 79 -3.29 -12.33 -22.39
N PHE A 80 -2.26 -12.60 -21.62
CA PHE A 80 -0.88 -12.29 -22.04
C PHE A 80 -0.32 -13.42 -22.89
N ALA A 81 0.27 -13.07 -24.03
CA ALA A 81 1.02 -14.02 -24.86
C ALA A 81 2.27 -14.57 -24.13
N GLN A 82 2.87 -13.76 -23.27
CA GLN A 82 4.02 -14.16 -22.46
C GLN A 82 3.56 -14.72 -21.11
N GLU A 83 3.81 -15.99 -20.85
CA GLU A 83 3.45 -16.67 -19.60
C GLU A 83 3.97 -15.95 -18.35
N LYS A 84 5.19 -15.37 -18.42
CA LYS A 84 5.78 -14.62 -17.31
C LYS A 84 4.94 -13.41 -16.88
N LEU A 85 4.30 -12.70 -17.82
CA LEU A 85 3.43 -11.56 -17.52
C LEU A 85 2.13 -12.03 -16.88
N GLY A 86 1.58 -13.15 -17.35
CA GLY A 86 0.45 -13.81 -16.70
C GLY A 86 0.75 -14.20 -15.25
N LYS A 87 1.94 -14.76 -14.99
CA LYS A 87 2.38 -15.07 -13.62
C LYS A 87 2.49 -13.82 -12.74
N VAL A 88 3.07 -12.74 -13.26
CA VAL A 88 3.20 -11.48 -12.52
C VAL A 88 1.83 -10.85 -12.24
N ARG A 89 0.91 -10.87 -13.22
CA ARG A 89 -0.48 -10.47 -13.03
C ARG A 89 -1.12 -11.23 -11.87
N ASP A 90 -1.02 -12.54 -11.87
CA ASP A 90 -1.64 -13.39 -10.84
C ASP A 90 -1.05 -13.11 -9.44
N LEU A 91 0.27 -12.92 -9.32
CA LEU A 91 0.92 -12.51 -8.07
C LEU A 91 0.43 -11.14 -7.58
N TYR A 92 0.21 -10.22 -8.51
CA TYR A 92 -0.35 -8.91 -8.20
C TYR A 92 -1.81 -9.03 -7.75
N LEU A 93 -2.64 -9.79 -8.47
CA LEU A 93 -4.03 -10.05 -8.12
C LEU A 93 -4.16 -10.75 -6.77
N PHE A 94 -3.28 -11.71 -6.47
CA PHE A 94 -3.24 -12.30 -5.13
C PHE A 94 -3.10 -11.24 -4.04
N SER A 95 -2.21 -10.26 -4.26
CA SER A 95 -2.03 -9.16 -3.32
C SER A 95 -3.20 -8.16 -3.32
N VAL A 96 -3.92 -8.03 -4.44
CA VAL A 96 -5.17 -7.25 -4.53
C VAL A 96 -6.28 -7.91 -3.71
N TYR A 97 -6.35 -9.24 -3.67
CA TYR A 97 -7.42 -9.97 -2.98
C TYR A 97 -7.08 -10.43 -1.55
N THR A 98 -5.86 -10.17 -1.08
CA THR A 98 -5.43 -10.49 0.29
C THR A 98 -4.94 -9.28 1.07
N GLY A 99 -4.59 -8.19 0.38
CA GLY A 99 -3.99 -7.02 1.01
C GLY A 99 -2.60 -7.26 1.60
N LEU A 100 -1.96 -8.40 1.37
CA LEU A 100 -0.63 -8.70 1.89
C LEU A 100 0.42 -7.71 1.38
N ALA A 101 1.38 -7.36 2.23
CA ALA A 101 2.57 -6.64 1.82
C ALA A 101 3.49 -7.57 1.01
N TYR A 102 4.39 -7.00 0.20
CA TYR A 102 5.29 -7.79 -0.65
C TYR A 102 6.00 -8.92 0.11
N HIS A 103 6.63 -8.60 1.23
CA HIS A 103 7.35 -9.60 2.02
C HIS A 103 6.43 -10.73 2.52
N GLU A 104 5.24 -10.39 2.97
CA GLU A 104 4.23 -11.35 3.47
C GLU A 104 3.74 -12.28 2.36
N ALA A 105 3.41 -11.74 1.18
CA ALA A 105 2.98 -12.52 0.04
C ALA A 105 4.05 -13.54 -0.43
N PHE A 106 5.32 -13.10 -0.50
CA PHE A 106 6.41 -13.93 -0.99
C PHE A 106 7.09 -14.81 0.08
N THR A 107 6.66 -14.70 1.34
CA THR A 107 7.05 -15.61 2.43
C THR A 107 5.89 -16.48 2.89
N LEU A 108 4.73 -16.37 2.23
CA LEU A 108 3.56 -17.18 2.54
C LEU A 108 3.83 -18.66 2.23
N GLN A 109 3.67 -19.50 3.25
CA GLN A 109 3.84 -20.94 3.18
C GLN A 109 2.51 -21.65 3.43
N ARG A 110 2.42 -22.94 3.09
CA ARG A 110 1.22 -23.75 3.27
C ARG A 110 0.71 -23.74 4.70
N LYS A 111 1.59 -23.84 5.68
CA LYS A 111 1.26 -23.80 7.13
C LYS A 111 0.55 -22.53 7.59
N HIS A 112 0.65 -21.45 6.82
CA HIS A 112 -0.05 -20.21 7.13
C HIS A 112 -1.50 -20.18 6.64
N ILE A 113 -1.92 -21.17 5.83
CA ILE A 113 -3.30 -21.33 5.38
C ILE A 113 -4.02 -22.27 6.33
N VAL A 114 -4.92 -21.73 7.12
CA VAL A 114 -5.65 -22.45 8.17
C VAL A 114 -7.16 -22.40 7.93
N LYS A 115 -7.90 -23.36 8.46
CA LYS A 115 -9.36 -23.26 8.53
C LYS A 115 -9.74 -22.35 9.71
N GLY A 116 -10.54 -21.32 9.42
CA GLY A 116 -11.11 -20.44 10.42
C GLY A 116 -12.28 -21.07 11.19
N PHE A 117 -12.83 -20.28 12.10
CA PHE A 117 -14.02 -20.66 12.91
C PHE A 117 -15.28 -20.81 12.04
N ASP A 118 -15.32 -20.18 10.88
CA ASP A 118 -16.37 -20.21 9.86
C ASP A 118 -16.20 -21.38 8.86
N LYS A 119 -15.20 -22.23 9.07
CA LYS A 119 -14.76 -23.32 8.19
C LYS A 119 -14.14 -22.88 6.86
N GLU A 120 -14.05 -21.58 6.59
CA GLU A 120 -13.39 -20.99 5.42
C GLU A 120 -11.86 -20.96 5.60
N LEU A 121 -11.15 -20.72 4.50
CA LEU A 121 -9.69 -20.63 4.53
C LEU A 121 -9.23 -19.22 4.91
N TRP A 122 -8.28 -19.16 5.82
CA TRP A 122 -7.67 -17.92 6.32
C TRP A 122 -6.16 -17.98 6.22
N ILE A 123 -5.56 -16.81 5.98
CA ILE A 123 -4.12 -16.60 6.17
C ILE A 123 -3.91 -16.18 7.62
N ASN A 124 -3.08 -16.93 8.36
CA ASN A 124 -2.63 -16.57 9.70
C ASN A 124 -1.10 -16.41 9.71
N MET A 125 -0.63 -15.18 9.90
CA MET A 125 0.79 -14.83 9.83
C MET A 125 1.17 -13.78 10.87
N LYS A 126 2.48 -13.62 11.09
CA LYS A 126 3.04 -12.50 11.86
C LYS A 126 3.66 -11.47 10.91
N ARG A 127 3.43 -10.18 11.18
CA ARG A 127 4.05 -9.06 10.46
C ARG A 127 5.56 -9.09 10.62
N GLY A 128 6.30 -9.19 9.52
CA GLY A 128 7.77 -9.20 9.57
C GLY A 128 8.38 -7.97 10.25
N LYS A 129 7.74 -6.78 10.11
CA LYS A 129 8.26 -5.52 10.67
C LYS A 129 7.92 -5.31 12.16
N THR A 130 6.79 -5.82 12.63
CA THR A 130 6.27 -5.50 13.97
C THR A 130 6.05 -6.74 14.84
N GLY A 131 6.19 -7.95 14.30
CA GLY A 131 5.90 -9.22 14.98
C GLY A 131 4.42 -9.44 15.32
N LYS A 132 3.54 -8.48 15.03
CA LYS A 132 2.11 -8.56 15.34
C LYS A 132 1.43 -9.61 14.47
N ALA A 133 0.67 -10.52 15.08
CA ALA A 133 -0.18 -11.47 14.36
C ALA A 133 -1.28 -10.72 13.59
N PHE A 134 -1.64 -11.23 12.43
CA PHE A 134 -2.77 -10.78 11.64
C PHE A 134 -3.39 -11.94 10.89
N GLU A 135 -4.67 -11.83 10.63
CA GLU A 135 -5.46 -12.83 9.94
C GLU A 135 -6.22 -12.20 8.79
N VAL A 136 -6.28 -12.89 7.65
CA VAL A 136 -6.99 -12.43 6.46
C VAL A 136 -7.80 -13.59 5.89
N PRO A 137 -9.14 -13.45 5.75
CA PRO A 137 -9.95 -14.46 5.07
C PRO A 137 -9.58 -14.50 3.59
N LEU A 138 -9.51 -15.69 3.01
CA LEU A 138 -9.20 -15.88 1.61
C LEU A 138 -10.44 -15.67 0.75
N LEU A 139 -10.41 -14.64 -0.08
CA LEU A 139 -11.44 -14.42 -1.09
C LEU A 139 -11.31 -15.43 -2.25
N PRO A 140 -12.40 -15.75 -2.98
CA PRO A 140 -12.40 -16.79 -4.02
C PRO A 140 -11.28 -16.67 -5.03
N LYS A 141 -10.97 -15.45 -5.49
CA LYS A 141 -9.88 -15.20 -6.46
C LYS A 141 -8.51 -15.52 -5.91
N ALA A 142 -8.26 -15.26 -4.62
CA ALA A 142 -7.02 -15.64 -3.96
C ALA A 142 -6.90 -17.19 -3.87
N ILE A 143 -8.00 -17.89 -3.60
CA ILE A 143 -8.05 -19.36 -3.57
C ILE A 143 -7.74 -19.96 -4.95
N GLU A 144 -8.30 -19.38 -6.03
CA GLU A 144 -7.98 -19.80 -7.41
C GLU A 144 -6.48 -19.71 -7.70
N ILE A 145 -5.85 -18.60 -7.31
CA ILE A 145 -4.43 -18.39 -7.52
C ILE A 145 -3.59 -19.38 -6.69
N ILE A 146 -3.97 -19.64 -5.44
CA ILE A 146 -3.32 -20.67 -4.61
C ILE A 146 -3.39 -22.03 -5.29
N LYS A 147 -4.57 -22.44 -5.78
CA LYS A 147 -4.74 -23.71 -6.48
C LYS A 147 -3.91 -23.81 -7.76
N LYS A 148 -3.65 -22.69 -8.42
CA LYS A 148 -2.87 -22.63 -9.66
C LYS A 148 -1.36 -22.80 -9.44
N TYR A 149 -0.83 -22.27 -8.33
CA TYR A 149 0.62 -22.18 -8.10
C TYR A 149 1.11 -23.00 -6.90
N GLY A 150 0.22 -23.34 -5.98
CA GLY A 150 0.59 -24.01 -4.75
C GLY A 150 0.66 -25.52 -4.92
N GLU A 151 1.85 -26.10 -4.93
CA GLU A 151 2.01 -27.50 -4.54
C GLU A 151 1.82 -27.58 -3.02
N LEU A 152 0.68 -28.14 -2.59
CA LEU A 152 0.22 -28.08 -1.20
C LEU A 152 0.68 -29.30 -0.37
N ASP A 153 1.68 -30.03 -0.83
CA ASP A 153 2.07 -31.32 -0.26
C ASP A 153 3.00 -31.20 0.96
N ASN A 154 3.57 -30.01 1.19
CA ASN A 154 4.46 -29.77 2.32
C ASN A 154 4.13 -28.42 2.99
N ASP A 155 4.00 -28.43 4.31
CA ASP A 155 3.67 -27.24 5.11
C ASP A 155 4.67 -26.09 4.99
N ASP A 156 5.94 -26.37 4.69
CA ASP A 156 6.98 -25.39 4.47
C ASP A 156 7.10 -24.90 3.02
N SER A 157 6.31 -25.48 2.10
CA SER A 157 6.30 -25.05 0.70
C SER A 157 5.74 -23.63 0.54
N TYR A 158 6.38 -22.82 -0.28
CA TYR A 158 5.88 -21.50 -0.63
C TYR A 158 4.66 -21.61 -1.55
N ILE A 159 3.62 -20.82 -1.23
CA ILE A 159 2.37 -20.81 -1.99
C ILE A 159 2.55 -20.15 -3.36
N LEU A 160 3.38 -19.12 -3.44
CA LEU A 160 3.55 -18.32 -4.65
C LEU A 160 4.97 -18.42 -5.23
N PRO A 161 5.12 -18.38 -6.55
CA PRO A 161 6.43 -18.25 -7.19
C PRO A 161 7.19 -17.04 -6.69
N ARG A 162 8.46 -17.22 -6.32
CA ARG A 162 9.29 -16.14 -5.77
C ARG A 162 9.85 -15.25 -6.86
N MET A 163 9.77 -13.95 -6.64
CA MET A 163 10.30 -12.92 -7.53
C MET A 163 10.78 -11.73 -6.69
N SER A 164 11.84 -11.04 -7.10
CA SER A 164 12.27 -9.81 -6.41
C SER A 164 11.27 -8.67 -6.63
N ASN A 165 11.11 -7.80 -5.62
CA ASN A 165 10.20 -6.67 -5.71
C ASN A 165 10.53 -5.72 -6.89
N GLN A 166 11.82 -5.53 -7.16
CA GLN A 166 12.27 -4.72 -8.29
C GLN A 166 11.81 -5.32 -9.64
N LYS A 167 12.01 -6.63 -9.82
CA LYS A 167 11.62 -7.36 -11.04
C LYS A 167 10.10 -7.37 -11.20
N MET A 168 9.36 -7.62 -10.10
CA MET A 168 7.90 -7.55 -10.13
C MET A 168 7.39 -6.17 -10.55
N ASN A 169 7.91 -5.09 -9.95
CA ASN A 169 7.49 -3.73 -10.30
C ASN A 169 7.86 -3.34 -11.73
N SER A 170 8.96 -3.87 -12.30
CA SER A 170 9.33 -3.68 -13.70
C SER A 170 8.29 -4.31 -14.64
N TYR A 171 7.91 -5.57 -14.39
CA TYR A 171 6.87 -6.23 -15.19
C TYR A 171 5.48 -5.62 -14.98
N LEU A 172 5.15 -5.13 -13.79
CA LEU A 172 3.88 -4.43 -13.56
C LEU A 172 3.78 -3.14 -14.38
N LYS A 173 4.90 -2.46 -14.63
CA LYS A 173 4.93 -1.32 -15.56
C LYS A 173 4.63 -1.78 -16.98
N GLU A 174 5.28 -2.83 -17.47
CA GLU A 174 5.05 -3.42 -18.79
C GLU A 174 3.58 -3.88 -18.95
N ILE A 175 3.02 -4.54 -17.93
CA ILE A 175 1.61 -4.94 -17.89
C ILE A 175 0.68 -3.72 -17.99
N ALA A 176 0.93 -2.66 -17.23
CA ALA A 176 0.13 -1.45 -17.27
C ALA A 176 0.15 -0.79 -18.65
N ASP A 177 1.33 -0.72 -19.28
CA ASP A 177 1.52 -0.16 -20.62
C ASP A 177 0.75 -0.98 -21.68
N ILE A 178 0.80 -2.33 -21.61
CA ILE A 178 0.10 -3.24 -22.54
C ILE A 178 -1.42 -3.11 -22.43
N ILE A 179 -1.96 -3.02 -21.20
CA ILE A 179 -3.40 -2.97 -20.94
C ILE A 179 -3.97 -1.55 -21.13
N GLY A 180 -3.10 -0.53 -21.16
CA GLY A 180 -3.51 0.89 -21.24
C GLY A 180 -3.86 1.52 -19.89
N ILE A 181 -3.42 0.93 -18.78
CA ILE A 181 -3.60 1.50 -17.43
C ILE A 181 -2.58 2.61 -17.22
N LYS A 182 -3.01 3.87 -17.18
CA LYS A 182 -2.12 5.04 -17.02
C LYS A 182 -1.51 5.20 -15.63
N LYS A 183 -1.95 4.37 -14.67
CA LYS A 183 -1.45 4.40 -13.29
C LYS A 183 -0.17 3.58 -13.15
N ARG A 184 0.77 4.07 -12.31
CA ARG A 184 1.95 3.29 -11.97
C ARG A 184 1.57 2.14 -11.04
N LEU A 185 1.55 0.93 -11.57
CA LEU A 185 1.33 -0.28 -10.79
C LEU A 185 2.60 -0.67 -10.02
N THR A 186 2.42 -1.01 -8.76
CA THR A 186 3.45 -1.54 -7.87
C THR A 186 2.78 -2.52 -6.91
N HIS A 187 3.54 -3.37 -6.25
CA HIS A 187 2.96 -4.23 -5.22
C HIS A 187 2.21 -3.44 -4.14
N HIS A 188 2.66 -2.22 -3.84
CA HIS A 188 1.96 -1.36 -2.87
C HIS A 188 0.61 -0.84 -3.38
N THR A 189 0.43 -0.66 -4.70
CA THR A 189 -0.87 -0.30 -5.28
C THR A 189 -1.87 -1.45 -5.19
N ALA A 190 -1.43 -2.72 -5.25
CA ALA A 190 -2.30 -3.87 -5.01
C ALA A 190 -2.97 -3.81 -3.63
N ARG A 191 -2.18 -3.57 -2.59
CA ARG A 191 -2.69 -3.44 -1.23
C ARG A 191 -3.62 -2.24 -1.04
N LYS A 192 -3.37 -1.13 -1.76
CA LYS A 192 -4.29 0.01 -1.77
C LYS A 192 -5.59 -0.32 -2.50
N THR A 193 -5.53 -1.09 -3.59
CA THR A 193 -6.71 -1.58 -4.33
C THR A 193 -7.54 -2.52 -3.45
N PHE A 194 -6.92 -3.42 -2.69
CA PHE A 194 -7.61 -4.22 -1.68
C PHE A 194 -8.41 -3.35 -0.72
N ALA A 195 -7.77 -2.36 -0.10
CA ALA A 195 -8.43 -1.49 0.88
C ALA A 195 -9.56 -0.64 0.27
N THR A 196 -9.40 -0.19 -0.99
CA THR A 196 -10.36 0.72 -1.63
C THR A 196 -11.40 -0.04 -2.44
N THR A 197 -10.98 -0.67 -3.54
CA THR A 197 -11.87 -1.28 -4.52
C THR A 197 -12.51 -2.55 -3.98
N ILE A 198 -11.73 -3.39 -3.28
CA ILE A 198 -12.27 -4.65 -2.76
C ILE A 198 -13.04 -4.45 -1.45
N LEU A 199 -12.59 -3.59 -0.55
CA LEU A 199 -13.22 -3.46 0.76
C LEU A 199 -14.11 -2.22 0.89
N LEU A 200 -13.57 -1.01 0.84
CA LEU A 200 -14.32 0.21 1.12
C LEU A 200 -15.46 0.46 0.13
N TYR A 201 -15.30 0.14 -1.16
CA TYR A 201 -16.37 0.27 -2.15
C TYR A 201 -17.45 -0.82 -2.03
N ASN A 202 -17.16 -1.91 -1.32
CA ASN A 202 -18.12 -2.97 -0.98
C ASN A 202 -18.61 -2.88 0.47
N ASP A 203 -18.71 -1.69 1.03
CA ASP A 203 -19.32 -1.38 2.32
C ASP A 203 -18.64 -2.00 3.55
N ILE A 204 -17.40 -2.48 3.42
CA ILE A 204 -16.64 -3.00 4.56
C ILE A 204 -16.24 -1.83 5.46
N PRO A 205 -16.60 -1.86 6.77
CA PRO A 205 -16.24 -0.83 7.73
C PRO A 205 -14.74 -0.57 7.81
N ILE A 206 -14.35 0.70 8.00
CA ILE A 206 -12.94 1.11 7.99
C ILE A 206 -12.12 0.47 9.11
N GLU A 207 -12.76 0.09 10.21
CA GLU A 207 -12.19 -0.64 11.33
C GLU A 207 -11.74 -2.04 10.89
N ILE A 208 -12.60 -2.74 10.13
CA ILE A 208 -12.28 -4.04 9.55
C ILE A 208 -11.16 -3.90 8.51
N VAL A 209 -11.24 -2.90 7.63
CA VAL A 209 -10.15 -2.60 6.68
C VAL A 209 -8.83 -2.37 7.41
N SER A 210 -8.84 -1.61 8.50
CA SER A 210 -7.65 -1.35 9.32
C SER A 210 -7.07 -2.63 9.93
N SER A 211 -7.94 -3.51 10.42
CA SER A 211 -7.57 -4.81 10.99
C SER A 211 -6.94 -5.71 9.93
N LEU A 212 -7.60 -5.91 8.78
CA LEU A 212 -7.11 -6.73 7.67
C LEU A 212 -5.78 -6.21 7.10
N LEU A 213 -5.61 -4.89 7.04
CA LEU A 213 -4.34 -4.28 6.69
C LEU A 213 -3.29 -4.40 7.83
N GLY A 214 -3.67 -4.79 9.04
CA GLY A 214 -2.78 -4.88 10.21
C GLY A 214 -2.14 -3.54 10.56
N HIS A 215 -2.89 -2.44 10.43
CA HIS A 215 -2.43 -1.13 10.87
C HIS A 215 -2.42 -1.06 12.40
N SER A 216 -1.47 -0.33 12.97
CA SER A 216 -1.35 -0.18 14.44
C SER A 216 -2.47 0.69 15.04
N SER A 217 -3.12 1.52 14.23
CA SER A 217 -4.30 2.31 14.62
C SER A 217 -5.20 2.59 13.42
N ILE A 218 -6.49 2.76 13.68
CA ILE A 218 -7.51 3.15 12.69
C ILE A 218 -7.17 4.51 12.05
N ALA A 219 -6.59 5.42 12.83
CA ALA A 219 -6.19 6.76 12.35
C ALA A 219 -5.26 6.70 11.14
N ILE A 220 -4.41 5.68 11.04
CA ILE A 220 -3.55 5.46 9.86
C ILE A 220 -4.41 5.18 8.63
N THR A 221 -5.41 4.32 8.76
CA THR A 221 -6.33 3.97 7.66
C THR A 221 -7.17 5.18 7.28
N GLN A 222 -7.76 5.87 8.22
CA GLN A 222 -8.55 7.09 8.00
C GLN A 222 -7.73 8.14 7.26
N LYS A 223 -6.51 8.44 7.71
CA LYS A 223 -5.62 9.42 7.06
C LYS A 223 -5.30 9.05 5.61
N HIS A 224 -5.06 7.76 5.34
CA HIS A 224 -4.70 7.30 3.99
C HIS A 224 -5.90 7.26 3.04
N TYR A 225 -7.10 6.91 3.53
CA TYR A 225 -8.27 6.65 2.70
C TYR A 225 -9.40 7.69 2.87
N ALA A 226 -9.18 8.81 3.57
CA ALA A 226 -10.17 9.85 3.84
C ALA A 226 -10.89 10.35 2.56
N LYS A 227 -10.16 10.56 1.46
CA LYS A 227 -10.75 10.99 0.17
C LYS A 227 -11.68 9.93 -0.44
N VAL A 228 -11.37 8.65 -0.26
CA VAL A 228 -12.21 7.53 -0.74
C VAL A 228 -13.49 7.48 0.05
N VAL A 229 -13.40 7.61 1.37
CA VAL A 229 -14.56 7.65 2.27
C VAL A 229 -15.50 8.81 1.91
N ASN A 230 -14.96 10.01 1.67
CA ASN A 230 -15.77 11.18 1.29
C ASN A 230 -16.48 10.96 -0.06
N LYS A 231 -15.82 10.35 -1.06
CA LYS A 231 -16.47 10.00 -2.32
C LYS A 231 -17.61 9.01 -2.10
N LYS A 232 -17.41 8.00 -1.25
CA LYS A 232 -18.44 7.02 -0.91
C LYS A 232 -19.62 7.65 -0.18
N VAL A 233 -19.39 8.56 0.77
CA VAL A 233 -20.45 9.32 1.43
C VAL A 233 -21.34 10.02 0.40
N SER A 234 -20.72 10.68 -0.61
CA SER A 234 -21.48 11.32 -1.69
C SER A 234 -22.36 10.33 -2.46
N MET A 235 -21.81 9.16 -2.83
CA MET A 235 -22.56 8.10 -3.55
C MET A 235 -23.73 7.55 -2.72
N CYS A 236 -23.48 7.21 -1.44
CA CYS A 236 -24.53 6.72 -0.54
C CYS A 236 -25.64 7.75 -0.32
N MET A 237 -25.29 9.03 -0.22
CA MET A 237 -26.27 10.11 -0.06
C MET A 237 -27.10 10.32 -1.32
N GLU A 238 -26.55 10.13 -2.50
CA GLU A 238 -27.26 10.17 -3.77
C GLU A 238 -28.25 9.00 -3.90
N GLU A 239 -27.81 7.78 -3.56
CA GLU A 239 -28.70 6.61 -3.51
C GLU A 239 -29.85 6.79 -2.50
N LEU A 240 -29.55 7.34 -1.31
CA LEU A 240 -30.56 7.63 -0.29
C LEU A 240 -31.59 8.65 -0.80
N LYS A 241 -31.13 9.74 -1.45
CA LYS A 241 -32.05 10.73 -2.05
C LYS A 241 -32.98 10.08 -3.06
N ASN A 242 -32.45 9.24 -3.95
CA ASN A 242 -33.26 8.54 -4.95
C ASN A 242 -34.31 7.61 -4.32
N LYS A 243 -33.92 6.85 -3.27
CA LYS A 243 -34.85 5.99 -2.51
C LYS A 243 -35.96 6.79 -1.80
N LEU A 244 -35.64 7.96 -1.25
CA LEU A 244 -36.62 8.82 -0.59
C LEU A 244 -37.58 9.46 -1.59
N MET A 245 -37.12 9.85 -2.78
CA MET A 245 -37.99 10.38 -3.84
C MET A 245 -38.98 9.33 -4.36
N GLN A 246 -38.55 8.06 -4.50
CA GLN A 246 -39.42 6.96 -4.93
C GLN A 246 -40.49 6.56 -3.89
N LYS A 247 -40.26 6.83 -2.60
CA LYS A 247 -41.23 6.56 -1.54
C LYS A 247 -42.26 7.68 -1.33
N GLY A 248 -42.04 8.83 -1.96
CA GLY A 248 -42.95 9.99 -1.87
C GLY A 248 -43.89 10.16 -3.08
N SER A 249 -43.81 9.22 -4.05
CA SER A 249 -44.72 9.09 -5.20
C SER A 249 -45.60 7.88 -5.00
#